data_8ef862f18a0f11ede5ca9cecdf21d7fd
#
_entry.id   8ef862f18a0f11ede5ca9cecdf21d7fd
#
_cell.length_a   1.000
_cell.length_b   1.000
_cell.length_c   1.000
_cell.angle_alpha   90.00
_cell.angle_beta   90.00
_cell.angle_gamma   90.00
#
_symmetry.space_group_name_H-M   'P 1'
#
loop_
_entity.id
_entity.type
_entity.pdbx_description
1 polymer ?
#
loop_
_entity_poly.entity_id
_entity_poly.type
_entity_poly.pdbx_seq_one_letter_code
_entity_poly.pdbx_strand_id
1 'polypeptide(L)'
;MGRLPIDRSVLDSALERMDIADIAQATIRQSGDIARVMETQTGMEFLHLEMGVPGLPPEKAGVEAECRALQSGVASQYPNMFGIPELKQQTSRFIRAFLDVGVAPQGCIPTVGSMQGSFTAFLLCSQLAPGKDTILFIDPGFPVQRNQVQILDIPSASFDIYEYRAEKLGPKLESYLAQGNIAAIVYSNPNNPAWICLTEDELRTIGELATRYDAIVIEDLAYLCMDFRKPLGRPFEAPYQATVARYTDNYILMISGSKIFSYAGQRIAIAAISDKLYPRHYPALKQRYGMGRLGDAYVLTFLYAASSGTSHSAQHALAAMFRAAADGQLDFVGETSEYARRARLTKEIFQRHGFRIVYDKDQDETVSDGFFYTVGYGGLSSAELLSELLLYGICAISLTCLLYTSDAADDK
;
A
#
# COMPACT_ATOMS: atom_id res chain seq x y z
N MET A 1 40.04 -11.41 6.76
CA MET A 1 38.95 -10.77 6.04
C MET A 1 38.95 -11.31 4.61
N GLY A 2 37.86 -11.93 4.17
CA GLY A 2 37.69 -12.37 2.78
C GLY A 2 37.68 -11.17 1.86
N ARG A 3 38.16 -11.32 0.60
CA ARG A 3 38.10 -10.28 -0.43
C ARG A 3 36.62 -10.03 -0.76
N LEU A 4 36.18 -8.76 -0.69
CA LEU A 4 34.81 -8.37 -1.12
C LEU A 4 34.62 -8.74 -2.60
N PRO A 5 33.45 -9.23 -3.02
CA PRO A 5 33.17 -9.53 -4.42
C PRO A 5 33.30 -8.31 -5.33
N ILE A 6 32.88 -7.13 -4.83
CA ILE A 6 32.95 -5.85 -5.53
C ILE A 6 33.86 -4.90 -4.73
N ASP A 7 34.73 -4.17 -5.42
CA ASP A 7 35.58 -3.15 -4.80
C ASP A 7 34.73 -1.95 -4.36
N ARG A 8 35.04 -1.39 -3.16
CA ARG A 8 34.30 -0.25 -2.60
C ARG A 8 34.32 0.99 -3.50
N SER A 9 35.41 1.18 -4.26
CA SER A 9 35.51 2.29 -5.22
C SER A 9 34.42 2.29 -6.29
N VAL A 10 33.84 1.12 -6.61
CA VAL A 10 32.71 1.01 -7.55
C VAL A 10 31.46 1.62 -6.95
N LEU A 11 31.17 1.34 -5.66
CA LEU A 11 30.06 1.93 -4.94
C LEU A 11 30.25 3.45 -4.78
N ASP A 12 31.44 3.87 -4.34
CA ASP A 12 31.75 5.30 -4.15
C ASP A 12 31.56 6.09 -5.46
N SER A 13 32.04 5.54 -6.58
CA SER A 13 31.84 6.13 -7.92
C SER A 13 30.36 6.19 -8.33
N ALA A 14 29.57 5.17 -7.99
CA ALA A 14 28.14 5.17 -8.28
C ALA A 14 27.37 6.24 -7.46
N LEU A 15 27.69 6.38 -6.17
CA LEU A 15 27.10 7.38 -5.29
C LEU A 15 27.45 8.82 -5.71
N GLU A 16 28.74 9.05 -6.03
CA GLU A 16 29.22 10.35 -6.54
C GLU A 16 28.52 10.75 -7.85
N ARG A 17 28.44 9.81 -8.81
CA ARG A 17 27.76 10.03 -10.09
C ARG A 17 26.30 10.41 -9.96
N MET A 18 25.64 9.93 -8.91
CA MET A 18 24.20 10.16 -8.66
C MET A 18 23.93 11.27 -7.65
N ASP A 19 24.98 11.94 -7.15
CA ASP A 19 24.90 12.99 -6.13
C ASP A 19 24.15 12.52 -4.87
N ILE A 20 24.47 11.32 -4.40
CA ILE A 20 23.89 10.72 -3.19
C ILE A 20 24.91 10.75 -2.07
N ALA A 21 24.70 11.64 -1.09
CA ALA A 21 25.58 11.79 0.05
C ALA A 21 25.40 10.72 1.12
N ASP A 22 24.16 10.23 1.30
CA ASP A 22 23.80 9.20 2.29
C ASP A 22 22.89 8.15 1.63
N ILE A 23 23.41 6.94 1.48
CA ILE A 23 22.67 5.82 0.87
C ILE A 23 21.42 5.42 1.68
N ALA A 24 21.41 5.65 2.99
CA ALA A 24 20.24 5.36 3.82
C ALA A 24 19.04 6.27 3.49
N GLN A 25 19.28 7.42 2.87
CA GLN A 25 18.25 8.36 2.42
C GLN A 25 17.85 8.14 0.95
N ALA A 26 18.51 7.22 0.26
CA ALA A 26 18.22 6.95 -1.13
C ALA A 26 16.79 6.42 -1.29
N THR A 27 16.04 7.00 -2.22
CA THR A 27 14.71 6.51 -2.58
C THR A 27 14.78 5.11 -3.22
N ILE A 28 13.66 4.40 -3.25
CA ILE A 28 13.54 3.08 -3.91
C ILE A 28 14.13 3.11 -5.34
N ARG A 29 13.85 4.19 -6.09
CA ARG A 29 14.36 4.35 -7.45
C ARG A 29 15.86 4.56 -7.49
N GLN A 30 16.37 5.45 -6.66
CA GLN A 30 17.81 5.71 -6.57
C GLN A 30 18.58 4.46 -6.15
N SER A 31 18.08 3.68 -5.19
CA SER A 31 18.72 2.41 -4.79
C SER A 31 18.83 1.44 -5.98
N GLY A 32 17.76 1.27 -6.74
CA GLY A 32 17.79 0.44 -7.96
C GLY A 32 18.70 1.00 -9.05
N ASP A 33 18.82 2.33 -9.20
CA ASP A 33 19.71 2.96 -10.16
C ASP A 33 21.18 2.78 -9.76
N ILE A 34 21.53 2.88 -8.46
CA ILE A 34 22.86 2.56 -7.93
C ILE A 34 23.25 1.13 -8.32
N ALA A 35 22.37 0.16 -8.03
CA ALA A 35 22.62 -1.25 -8.36
C ALA A 35 22.87 -1.44 -9.84
N ARG A 36 22.06 -0.85 -10.73
CA ARG A 36 22.24 -0.93 -12.19
C ARG A 36 23.56 -0.32 -12.68
N VAL A 37 24.01 0.78 -12.08
CA VAL A 37 25.31 1.38 -12.38
C VAL A 37 26.43 0.41 -12.00
N MET A 38 26.37 -0.20 -10.81
CA MET A 38 27.34 -1.17 -10.34
C MET A 38 27.34 -2.46 -11.17
N GLU A 39 26.16 -2.97 -11.57
CA GLU A 39 26.02 -4.09 -12.52
C GLU A 39 26.74 -3.83 -13.84
N THR A 40 26.54 -2.63 -14.40
CA THR A 40 27.16 -2.24 -15.66
C THR A 40 28.69 -2.16 -15.53
N GLN A 41 29.22 -1.68 -14.41
CA GLN A 41 30.66 -1.53 -14.19
C GLN A 41 31.36 -2.85 -13.88
N THR A 42 30.68 -3.76 -13.20
CA THR A 42 31.26 -5.04 -12.72
C THR A 42 30.96 -6.23 -13.61
N GLY A 43 29.89 -6.16 -14.41
CA GLY A 43 29.33 -7.31 -15.14
C GLY A 43 28.67 -8.36 -14.22
N MET A 44 28.48 -8.06 -12.94
CA MET A 44 27.85 -8.95 -11.97
C MET A 44 26.35 -8.68 -11.90
N GLU A 45 25.51 -9.71 -11.95
CA GLU A 45 24.06 -9.61 -11.77
C GLU A 45 23.73 -9.43 -10.27
N PHE A 46 22.87 -8.47 -9.96
CA PHE A 46 22.44 -8.17 -8.59
C PHE A 46 21.12 -8.84 -8.25
N LEU A 47 20.97 -9.15 -6.97
CA LEU A 47 19.67 -9.53 -6.39
C LEU A 47 18.92 -8.24 -5.99
N HIS A 48 17.88 -7.92 -6.75
CA HIS A 48 17.05 -6.72 -6.54
C HIS A 48 15.95 -6.99 -5.51
N LEU A 49 16.12 -6.48 -4.28
CA LEU A 49 15.15 -6.58 -3.17
C LEU A 49 14.60 -5.21 -2.73
N GLU A 50 15.02 -4.12 -3.37
CA GLU A 50 14.65 -2.74 -3.04
C GLU A 50 13.21 -2.39 -3.43
N MET A 51 12.64 -3.10 -4.39
CA MET A 51 11.31 -2.76 -4.92
C MET A 51 10.37 -3.96 -4.85
N GLY A 52 9.20 -3.73 -4.25
CA GLY A 52 8.13 -4.71 -4.22
C GLY A 52 7.47 -4.93 -5.59
N VAL A 53 8.21 -5.42 -6.58
CA VAL A 53 7.68 -5.80 -7.89
C VAL A 53 7.11 -7.21 -7.81
N PRO A 54 5.89 -7.48 -8.36
CA PRO A 54 5.36 -8.83 -8.45
C PRO A 54 6.33 -9.74 -9.24
N GLY A 55 6.71 -10.86 -8.64
CA GLY A 55 7.58 -11.86 -9.25
C GLY A 55 6.82 -13.05 -9.85
N LEU A 56 5.49 -12.99 -9.86
CA LEU A 56 4.61 -13.97 -10.49
C LEU A 56 4.08 -13.43 -11.83
N PRO A 57 3.69 -14.29 -12.78
CA PRO A 57 3.04 -13.86 -14.01
C PRO A 57 1.76 -13.07 -13.74
N PRO A 58 1.36 -12.15 -14.63
CA PRO A 58 0.08 -11.46 -14.52
C PRO A 58 -1.09 -12.44 -14.68
N GLU A 59 -2.18 -12.15 -13.96
CA GLU A 59 -3.36 -13.01 -13.99
C GLU A 59 -3.96 -13.11 -15.39
N LYS A 60 -4.08 -14.35 -15.88
CA LYS A 60 -4.49 -14.65 -17.25
C LYS A 60 -5.89 -14.14 -17.59
N ALA A 61 -6.84 -14.26 -16.67
CA ALA A 61 -8.21 -13.77 -16.87
C ALA A 61 -8.24 -12.26 -17.14
N GLY A 62 -7.36 -11.50 -16.44
CA GLY A 62 -7.19 -10.07 -16.65
C GLY A 62 -6.60 -9.75 -18.03
N VAL A 63 -5.49 -10.40 -18.38
CA VAL A 63 -4.81 -10.20 -19.68
C VAL A 63 -5.77 -10.49 -20.86
N GLU A 64 -6.48 -11.61 -20.82
CA GLU A 64 -7.43 -11.97 -21.87
C GLU A 64 -8.59 -10.99 -21.99
N ALA A 65 -9.12 -10.51 -20.86
CA ALA A 65 -10.21 -9.54 -20.86
C ALA A 65 -9.73 -8.19 -21.41
N GLU A 66 -8.52 -7.75 -21.06
CA GLU A 66 -7.95 -6.51 -21.58
C GLU A 66 -7.71 -6.59 -23.09
N CYS A 67 -7.15 -7.69 -23.59
CA CYS A 67 -6.96 -7.91 -25.01
C CYS A 67 -8.31 -7.86 -25.79
N ARG A 68 -9.35 -8.52 -25.27
CA ARG A 68 -10.69 -8.46 -25.87
C ARG A 68 -11.26 -7.04 -25.88
N ALA A 69 -11.08 -6.29 -24.79
CA ALA A 69 -11.54 -4.91 -24.71
C ALA A 69 -10.83 -4.02 -25.74
N LEU A 70 -9.51 -4.15 -25.89
CA LEU A 70 -8.74 -3.42 -26.89
C LEU A 70 -9.21 -3.77 -28.32
N GLN A 71 -9.44 -5.03 -28.60
CA GLN A 71 -9.95 -5.49 -29.89
C GLN A 71 -11.36 -4.95 -30.21
N SER A 72 -12.17 -4.71 -29.19
CA SER A 72 -13.51 -4.09 -29.35
C SER A 72 -13.47 -2.57 -29.57
N GLY A 73 -12.28 -1.95 -29.56
CA GLY A 73 -12.11 -0.54 -29.90
C GLY A 73 -12.26 0.42 -28.70
N VAL A 74 -12.23 -0.05 -27.44
CA VAL A 74 -12.38 0.85 -26.26
C VAL A 74 -11.26 1.89 -26.17
N ALA A 75 -10.11 1.64 -26.81
CA ALA A 75 -8.96 2.56 -26.79
C ALA A 75 -9.27 3.95 -27.41
N SER A 76 -10.26 4.03 -28.29
CA SER A 76 -10.68 5.29 -28.93
C SER A 76 -11.74 6.07 -28.12
N GLN A 77 -12.15 5.57 -26.95
CA GLN A 77 -13.26 6.12 -26.17
C GLN A 77 -12.80 6.48 -24.76
N TYR A 78 -13.13 7.69 -24.31
CA TYR A 78 -12.97 8.02 -22.88
C TYR A 78 -13.87 7.13 -22.04
N PRO A 79 -13.35 6.52 -20.97
CA PRO A 79 -14.19 5.76 -20.03
C PRO A 79 -15.11 6.71 -19.26
N ASN A 80 -16.20 6.16 -18.75
CA ASN A 80 -17.00 6.89 -17.77
C ASN A 80 -16.13 7.22 -16.55
N MET A 81 -16.17 8.48 -16.07
CA MET A 81 -15.37 8.94 -14.94
C MET A 81 -15.62 8.15 -13.65
N PHE A 82 -16.86 7.69 -13.45
CA PHE A 82 -17.22 6.84 -12.31
C PHE A 82 -16.83 5.37 -12.47
N GLY A 83 -16.26 5.00 -13.63
CA GLY A 83 -15.91 3.64 -13.97
C GLY A 83 -16.97 2.91 -14.80
N ILE A 84 -16.57 1.82 -15.47
CA ILE A 84 -17.50 0.98 -16.23
C ILE A 84 -18.43 0.21 -15.28
N PRO A 85 -19.71 0.03 -15.62
CA PRO A 85 -20.71 -0.61 -14.74
C PRO A 85 -20.28 -2.00 -14.27
N GLU A 86 -19.67 -2.79 -15.15
CA GLU A 86 -19.20 -4.13 -14.83
C GLU A 86 -18.13 -4.12 -13.72
N LEU A 87 -17.12 -3.27 -13.83
CA LEU A 87 -16.08 -3.18 -12.79
C LEU A 87 -16.67 -2.82 -11.44
N LYS A 88 -17.57 -1.83 -11.41
CA LYS A 88 -18.24 -1.39 -10.18
C LYS A 88 -19.02 -2.52 -9.52
N GLN A 89 -19.78 -3.29 -10.30
CA GLN A 89 -20.55 -4.45 -9.80
C GLN A 89 -19.63 -5.56 -9.30
N GLN A 90 -18.58 -5.91 -10.05
CA GLN A 90 -17.66 -6.97 -9.65
C GLN A 90 -16.81 -6.54 -8.44
N THR A 91 -16.47 -5.25 -8.31
CA THR A 91 -15.81 -4.74 -7.12
C THR A 91 -16.69 -4.89 -5.88
N SER A 92 -17.95 -4.45 -5.95
CA SER A 92 -18.91 -4.61 -4.85
C SER A 92 -19.04 -6.07 -4.41
N ARG A 93 -19.12 -6.98 -5.38
CA ARG A 93 -19.20 -8.43 -5.15
C ARG A 93 -17.89 -8.99 -4.55
N PHE A 94 -16.73 -8.56 -5.05
CA PHE A 94 -15.41 -8.97 -4.55
C PHE A 94 -15.19 -8.53 -3.10
N ILE A 95 -15.54 -7.28 -2.76
CA ILE A 95 -15.48 -6.77 -1.39
C ILE A 95 -16.36 -7.64 -0.48
N ARG A 96 -17.59 -7.95 -0.89
CA ARG A 96 -18.48 -8.82 -0.13
C ARG A 96 -17.90 -10.23 0.05
N ALA A 97 -17.25 -10.77 -1.01
CA ALA A 97 -16.71 -12.13 -1.01
C ALA A 97 -15.52 -12.32 -0.07
N PHE A 98 -14.64 -11.32 0.09
CA PHE A 98 -13.38 -11.46 0.80
C PHE A 98 -13.25 -10.61 2.08
N LEU A 99 -14.08 -9.59 2.24
CA LEU A 99 -14.09 -8.70 3.42
C LEU A 99 -15.38 -8.83 4.26
N ASP A 100 -16.42 -9.47 3.74
CA ASP A 100 -17.77 -9.52 4.31
C ASP A 100 -18.36 -8.13 4.61
N VAL A 101 -18.09 -7.17 3.73
CA VAL A 101 -18.54 -5.78 3.80
C VAL A 101 -19.40 -5.44 2.59
N GLY A 102 -20.51 -4.72 2.80
CA GLY A 102 -21.32 -4.18 1.71
C GLY A 102 -20.81 -2.80 1.30
N VAL A 103 -20.49 -2.65 0.02
CA VAL A 103 -20.26 -1.35 -0.63
C VAL A 103 -21.05 -1.33 -1.92
N ALA A 104 -21.94 -0.36 -2.07
CA ALA A 104 -22.73 -0.24 -3.30
C ALA A 104 -21.82 0.04 -4.51
N PRO A 105 -22.17 -0.43 -5.71
CA PRO A 105 -21.39 -0.17 -6.93
C PRO A 105 -21.07 1.32 -7.14
N GLN A 106 -21.93 2.23 -6.67
CA GLN A 106 -21.71 3.67 -6.76
C GLN A 106 -20.43 4.10 -6.04
N GLY A 107 -20.14 3.53 -4.86
CA GLY A 107 -18.93 3.82 -4.05
C GLY A 107 -17.64 3.20 -4.60
N CYS A 108 -17.71 2.29 -5.58
CA CYS A 108 -16.55 1.61 -6.16
C CYS A 108 -15.97 2.43 -7.33
N ILE A 109 -14.91 3.19 -7.09
CA ILE A 109 -14.34 4.16 -8.04
C ILE A 109 -12.98 3.66 -8.55
N PRO A 110 -12.79 3.48 -9.87
CA PRO A 110 -11.49 3.11 -10.42
C PRO A 110 -10.50 4.27 -10.35
N THR A 111 -9.24 3.94 -10.07
CA THR A 111 -8.13 4.88 -9.98
C THR A 111 -6.90 4.36 -10.72
N VAL A 112 -6.00 5.26 -11.13
CA VAL A 112 -4.71 4.93 -11.77
C VAL A 112 -3.74 4.37 -10.72
N GLY A 113 -3.99 3.14 -10.28
CA GLY A 113 -3.38 2.52 -9.12
C GLY A 113 -3.83 3.17 -7.80
N SER A 114 -3.56 2.53 -6.66
CA SER A 114 -3.82 3.10 -5.33
C SER A 114 -3.08 4.43 -5.10
N MET A 115 -2.01 4.68 -5.84
CA MET A 115 -1.24 5.93 -5.81
C MET A 115 -2.09 7.17 -6.15
N GLN A 116 -2.86 7.13 -7.23
CA GLN A 116 -3.79 8.22 -7.54
C GLN A 116 -4.92 8.27 -6.51
N GLY A 117 -5.40 7.09 -6.09
CA GLY A 117 -6.44 6.98 -5.08
C GLY A 117 -6.07 7.67 -3.77
N SER A 118 -4.89 7.36 -3.22
CA SER A 118 -4.39 7.99 -1.99
C SER A 118 -4.10 9.48 -2.15
N PHE A 119 -3.44 9.89 -3.24
CA PHE A 119 -3.14 11.28 -3.53
C PHE A 119 -4.41 12.15 -3.54
N THR A 120 -5.44 11.67 -4.25
CA THR A 120 -6.72 12.40 -4.34
C THR A 120 -7.53 12.32 -3.03
N ALA A 121 -7.43 11.22 -2.29
CA ALA A 121 -8.08 11.09 -0.99
C ALA A 121 -7.46 12.04 0.06
N PHE A 122 -6.13 12.16 0.11
CA PHE A 122 -5.45 13.10 1.02
C PHE A 122 -5.86 14.53 0.70
N LEU A 123 -5.80 14.92 -0.57
CA LEU A 123 -6.20 16.25 -1.02
C LEU A 123 -7.68 16.54 -0.70
N LEU A 124 -8.57 15.58 -0.89
CA LEU A 124 -9.98 15.73 -0.54
C LEU A 124 -10.18 15.87 0.96
N CYS A 125 -9.62 14.93 1.75
CA CYS A 125 -9.84 14.87 3.20
C CYS A 125 -9.33 16.13 3.90
N SER A 126 -8.19 16.69 3.49
CA SER A 126 -7.64 17.93 4.05
C SER A 126 -8.51 19.17 3.84
N GLN A 127 -9.57 19.06 3.03
CA GLN A 127 -10.44 20.21 2.65
C GLN A 127 -11.90 20.06 3.07
N LEU A 128 -12.23 19.05 3.87
CA LEU A 128 -13.61 18.76 4.28
C LEU A 128 -14.12 19.73 5.34
N ALA A 129 -13.26 20.17 6.24
CA ALA A 129 -13.62 21.07 7.33
C ALA A 129 -12.45 22.02 7.68
N PRO A 130 -12.71 23.31 7.99
CA PRO A 130 -11.67 24.23 8.43
C PRO A 130 -10.96 23.72 9.71
N GLY A 131 -9.61 23.81 9.72
CA GLY A 131 -8.78 23.41 10.85
C GLY A 131 -8.66 21.90 11.06
N LYS A 132 -9.21 21.09 10.16
CA LYS A 132 -9.13 19.64 10.16
C LYS A 132 -8.53 19.16 8.84
N ASP A 133 -7.21 19.24 8.74
CA ASP A 133 -6.45 19.10 7.51
C ASP A 133 -5.27 18.12 7.61
N THR A 134 -4.97 17.63 8.80
CA THR A 134 -3.80 16.79 9.06
C THR A 134 -4.08 15.32 8.73
N ILE A 135 -3.14 14.66 8.04
CA ILE A 135 -3.18 13.22 7.79
C ILE A 135 -2.34 12.50 8.85
N LEU A 136 -2.95 11.58 9.59
CA LEU A 136 -2.27 10.75 10.58
C LEU A 136 -1.86 9.41 9.97
N PHE A 137 -0.58 9.14 9.95
CA PHE A 137 -0.01 7.87 9.48
C PHE A 137 0.19 6.91 10.65
N ILE A 138 -0.29 5.69 10.52
CA ILE A 138 0.08 4.57 11.38
C ILE A 138 1.26 3.87 10.70
N ASP A 139 2.47 4.18 11.16
CA ASP A 139 3.74 3.69 10.62
C ASP A 139 4.11 2.28 11.12
N PRO A 140 5.06 1.60 10.45
CA PRO A 140 5.69 2.01 9.20
C PRO A 140 4.70 1.96 8.03
N GLY A 141 4.96 2.74 6.98
CA GLY A 141 4.05 2.89 5.86
C GLY A 141 4.75 3.02 4.50
N PHE A 142 3.95 3.02 3.44
CA PHE A 142 4.47 3.18 2.09
C PHE A 142 4.99 4.62 1.89
N PRO A 143 6.31 4.81 1.63
CA PRO A 143 6.95 6.13 1.71
C PRO A 143 6.39 7.13 0.72
N VAL A 144 5.87 6.66 -0.42
CA VAL A 144 5.31 7.56 -1.44
C VAL A 144 4.06 8.27 -0.96
N GLN A 145 3.29 7.69 -0.03
CA GLN A 145 2.14 8.37 0.57
C GLN A 145 2.57 9.59 1.41
N ARG A 146 3.74 9.52 2.05
CA ARG A 146 4.36 10.67 2.73
C ARG A 146 4.78 11.75 1.74
N ASN A 147 5.42 11.36 0.64
CA ASN A 147 5.77 12.30 -0.42
C ASN A 147 4.54 12.99 -1.01
N GLN A 148 3.40 12.28 -1.09
CA GLN A 148 2.15 12.86 -1.58
C GLN A 148 1.66 14.00 -0.69
N VAL A 149 1.62 13.82 0.64
CA VAL A 149 1.19 14.90 1.55
C VAL A 149 2.19 16.05 1.58
N GLN A 150 3.49 15.77 1.44
CA GLN A 150 4.52 16.79 1.31
C GLN A 150 4.37 17.63 0.03
N ILE A 151 4.16 16.99 -1.12
CA ILE A 151 3.91 17.66 -2.40
C ILE A 151 2.65 18.52 -2.34
N LEU A 152 1.63 18.08 -1.61
CA LEU A 152 0.36 18.78 -1.44
C LEU A 152 0.39 19.87 -0.36
N ASP A 153 1.51 20.02 0.36
CA ASP A 153 1.64 20.91 1.52
C ASP A 153 0.56 20.64 2.59
N ILE A 154 0.26 19.36 2.81
CA ILE A 154 -0.72 18.90 3.80
C ILE A 154 0.01 18.53 5.09
N PRO A 155 -0.40 19.07 6.25
CA PRO A 155 0.16 18.68 7.54
C PRO A 155 0.03 17.18 7.79
N SER A 156 1.04 16.57 8.39
CA SER A 156 1.00 15.15 8.74
C SER A 156 1.57 14.89 10.13
N ALA A 157 1.07 13.84 10.75
CA ALA A 157 1.56 13.30 12.02
C ALA A 157 1.71 11.77 11.88
N SER A 158 2.46 11.15 12.79
CA SER A 158 2.61 9.70 12.77
C SER A 158 3.02 9.09 14.10
N PHE A 159 2.84 7.78 14.21
CA PHE A 159 3.43 6.94 15.24
C PHE A 159 3.68 5.53 14.71
N ASP A 160 4.69 4.83 15.25
CA ASP A 160 5.00 3.44 14.90
C ASP A 160 4.03 2.50 15.62
N ILE A 161 3.24 1.73 14.86
CA ILE A 161 2.26 0.77 15.38
C ILE A 161 2.92 -0.36 16.17
N TYR A 162 4.18 -0.70 15.88
CA TYR A 162 4.87 -1.81 16.53
C TYR A 162 5.00 -1.61 18.04
N GLU A 163 5.12 -0.36 18.48
CA GLU A 163 5.20 0.01 19.90
C GLU A 163 3.83 0.12 20.58
N TYR A 164 2.75 0.21 19.79
CA TYR A 164 1.41 0.52 20.28
C TYR A 164 0.36 -0.48 19.79
N ARG A 165 0.63 -1.79 19.99
CA ARG A 165 -0.31 -2.86 19.66
C ARG A 165 -1.34 -3.09 20.78
N ALA A 166 -2.44 -3.78 20.43
CA ALA A 166 -3.52 -4.17 21.34
C ALA A 166 -4.06 -3.00 22.18
N GLU A 167 -4.08 -3.12 23.52
CA GLU A 167 -4.62 -2.11 24.42
C GLU A 167 -3.89 -0.75 24.39
N LYS A 168 -2.65 -0.71 23.89
CA LYS A 168 -1.89 0.54 23.78
C LYS A 168 -2.35 1.40 22.59
N LEU A 169 -2.97 0.79 21.57
CA LEU A 169 -3.36 1.49 20.34
C LEU A 169 -4.40 2.58 20.61
N GLY A 170 -5.44 2.26 21.38
CA GLY A 170 -6.54 3.19 21.66
C GLY A 170 -6.06 4.50 22.25
N PRO A 171 -5.39 4.50 23.41
CA PRO A 171 -4.86 5.73 24.03
C PRO A 171 -3.90 6.50 23.12
N LYS A 172 -3.05 5.80 22.35
CA LYS A 172 -2.10 6.46 21.45
C LYS A 172 -2.82 7.16 20.31
N LEU A 173 -3.74 6.48 19.63
CA LEU A 173 -4.52 7.05 18.53
C LEU A 173 -5.39 8.23 19.02
N GLU A 174 -6.04 8.08 20.17
CA GLU A 174 -6.89 9.11 20.76
C GLU A 174 -6.09 10.38 21.12
N SER A 175 -4.81 10.25 21.53
CA SER A 175 -3.95 11.41 21.82
C SER A 175 -3.72 12.34 20.63
N TYR A 176 -3.79 11.81 19.40
CA TYR A 176 -3.76 12.61 18.17
C TYR A 176 -5.15 13.15 17.81
N LEU A 177 -6.17 12.29 17.83
CA LEU A 177 -7.51 12.65 17.41
C LEU A 177 -8.15 13.72 18.30
N ALA A 178 -7.84 13.71 19.59
CA ALA A 178 -8.32 14.70 20.56
C ALA A 178 -7.79 16.13 20.29
N GLN A 179 -6.75 16.29 19.48
CA GLN A 179 -6.27 17.62 19.03
C GLN A 179 -7.25 18.30 18.07
N GLY A 180 -8.16 17.54 17.45
CA GLY A 180 -9.23 18.06 16.60
C GLY A 180 -8.84 18.38 15.16
N ASN A 181 -7.56 18.27 14.78
CA ASN A 181 -7.06 18.63 13.46
C ASN A 181 -6.91 17.42 12.49
N ILE A 182 -7.05 16.17 12.96
CA ILE A 182 -6.90 14.99 12.13
C ILE A 182 -8.08 14.82 11.17
N ALA A 183 -7.84 14.95 9.88
CA ALA A 183 -8.82 14.76 8.81
C ALA A 183 -8.95 13.29 8.41
N ALA A 184 -7.81 12.60 8.30
CA ALA A 184 -7.79 11.18 7.95
C ALA A 184 -6.67 10.43 8.66
N ILE A 185 -6.91 9.12 8.84
CA ILE A 185 -5.95 8.13 9.33
C ILE A 185 -5.59 7.23 8.15
N VAL A 186 -4.31 6.91 7.93
CA VAL A 186 -3.87 6.02 6.85
C VAL A 186 -2.92 4.95 7.35
N TYR A 187 -3.11 3.74 6.86
CA TYR A 187 -2.23 2.57 7.08
C TYR A 187 -2.47 1.52 5.99
N SER A 188 -1.57 0.54 5.88
CA SER A 188 -1.77 -0.67 5.05
C SER A 188 -1.98 -1.92 5.90
N ASN A 189 -2.80 -2.87 5.40
CA ASN A 189 -3.13 -4.12 6.09
C ASN A 189 -3.29 -5.29 5.09
N PRO A 190 -2.38 -6.29 5.03
CA PRO A 190 -1.09 -6.37 5.73
C PRO A 190 -0.18 -5.15 5.50
N ASN A 191 0.69 -4.88 6.48
CA ASN A 191 1.51 -3.67 6.49
C ASN A 191 2.70 -3.76 5.51
N ASN A 192 3.01 -2.67 4.84
CA ASN A 192 4.24 -2.47 4.09
C ASN A 192 5.12 -1.45 4.83
N PRO A 193 6.35 -1.81 5.29
CA PRO A 193 7.09 -3.04 5.03
C PRO A 193 7.14 -4.05 6.18
N ALA A 194 6.54 -3.77 7.34
CA ALA A 194 6.67 -4.59 8.55
C ALA A 194 5.99 -5.96 8.43
N TRP A 195 5.02 -6.09 7.54
CA TRP A 195 4.16 -7.25 7.32
C TRP A 195 3.30 -7.65 8.53
N ILE A 196 3.13 -6.76 9.50
CA ILE A 196 2.16 -6.96 10.58
C ILE A 196 0.74 -6.86 10.03
N CYS A 197 -0.18 -7.64 10.63
CA CYS A 197 -1.60 -7.62 10.29
C CYS A 197 -2.39 -7.11 11.49
N LEU A 198 -3.19 -6.07 11.29
CA LEU A 198 -4.04 -5.55 12.35
C LEU A 198 -5.14 -6.55 12.70
N THR A 199 -5.37 -6.75 13.98
CA THR A 199 -6.41 -7.62 14.49
C THR A 199 -7.80 -6.99 14.37
N GLU A 200 -8.85 -7.80 14.48
CA GLU A 200 -10.25 -7.30 14.50
C GLU A 200 -10.47 -6.28 15.64
N ASP A 201 -9.85 -6.49 16.82
CA ASP A 201 -10.00 -5.58 17.96
C ASP A 201 -9.24 -4.27 17.75
N GLU A 202 -8.06 -4.29 17.13
CA GLU A 202 -7.33 -3.09 16.74
C GLU A 202 -8.11 -2.29 15.68
N LEU A 203 -8.65 -2.96 14.66
CA LEU A 203 -9.46 -2.32 13.63
C LEU A 203 -10.78 -1.77 14.18
N ARG A 204 -11.39 -2.45 15.16
CA ARG A 204 -12.55 -1.93 15.91
C ARG A 204 -12.19 -0.65 16.63
N THR A 205 -11.07 -0.65 17.36
CA THR A 205 -10.57 0.54 18.08
C THR A 205 -10.36 1.71 17.13
N ILE A 206 -9.71 1.47 15.98
CA ILE A 206 -9.51 2.51 14.96
C ILE A 206 -10.84 3.02 14.42
N GLY A 207 -11.78 2.12 14.09
CA GLY A 207 -13.08 2.47 13.52
C GLY A 207 -13.97 3.26 14.48
N GLU A 208 -14.04 2.84 15.75
CA GLU A 208 -14.81 3.53 16.78
C GLU A 208 -14.26 4.93 17.07
N LEU A 209 -12.93 5.07 17.17
CA LEU A 209 -12.29 6.37 17.35
C LEU A 209 -12.46 7.26 16.12
N ALA A 210 -12.29 6.71 14.90
CA ALA A 210 -12.53 7.44 13.66
C ALA A 210 -13.98 7.97 13.58
N THR A 211 -14.95 7.17 14.03
CA THR A 211 -16.36 7.58 14.09
C THR A 211 -16.56 8.69 15.12
N ARG A 212 -16.03 8.51 16.34
CA ARG A 212 -16.17 9.47 17.45
C ARG A 212 -15.59 10.84 17.12
N TYR A 213 -14.43 10.87 16.48
CA TYR A 213 -13.72 12.10 16.12
C TYR A 213 -13.98 12.56 14.69
N ASP A 214 -14.88 11.90 13.98
CA ASP A 214 -15.24 12.21 12.60
C ASP A 214 -14.02 12.26 11.65
N ALA A 215 -13.04 11.37 11.83
CA ALA A 215 -11.91 11.19 10.93
C ALA A 215 -12.24 10.13 9.87
N ILE A 216 -11.68 10.25 8.67
CA ILE A 216 -11.82 9.25 7.61
C ILE A 216 -10.65 8.27 7.69
N VAL A 217 -10.92 6.97 7.62
CA VAL A 217 -9.87 5.95 7.55
C VAL A 217 -9.60 5.60 6.09
N ILE A 218 -8.37 5.77 5.65
CA ILE A 218 -7.87 5.32 4.35
C ILE A 218 -7.09 4.03 4.60
N GLU A 219 -7.74 2.89 4.35
CA GLU A 219 -7.12 1.58 4.54
C GLU A 219 -6.56 1.08 3.20
N ASP A 220 -5.22 0.96 3.12
CA ASP A 220 -4.54 0.46 1.93
C ASP A 220 -4.47 -1.07 1.97
N LEU A 221 -5.30 -1.71 1.15
CA LEU A 221 -5.42 -3.15 1.00
C LEU A 221 -4.69 -3.67 -0.25
N ALA A 222 -3.54 -3.08 -0.59
CA ALA A 222 -2.73 -3.53 -1.72
C ALA A 222 -2.31 -5.01 -1.61
N TYR A 223 -2.21 -5.54 -0.38
CA TYR A 223 -1.83 -6.92 -0.06
C TYR A 223 -3.02 -7.71 0.49
N LEU A 224 -4.23 -7.42 0.02
CA LEU A 224 -5.47 -8.05 0.46
C LEU A 224 -5.38 -9.58 0.45
N CYS A 225 -5.81 -10.23 1.54
CA CYS A 225 -5.76 -11.68 1.77
C CYS A 225 -4.37 -12.31 1.81
N MET A 226 -3.30 -11.54 1.95
CA MET A 226 -1.93 -12.06 2.04
C MET A 226 -1.44 -12.30 3.49
N ASP A 227 -2.33 -12.40 4.48
CA ASP A 227 -2.00 -13.03 5.77
C ASP A 227 -2.11 -14.56 5.62
N PHE A 228 -1.02 -15.16 5.17
CA PHE A 228 -0.97 -16.60 4.85
C PHE A 228 -1.02 -17.52 6.08
N ARG A 229 -1.17 -16.98 7.29
CA ARG A 229 -1.49 -17.75 8.51
C ARG A 229 -2.95 -18.20 8.52
N LYS A 230 -3.80 -17.55 7.72
CA LYS A 230 -5.26 -17.74 7.66
C LYS A 230 -5.70 -18.19 6.27
N PRO A 231 -6.68 -19.09 6.14
CA PRO A 231 -7.21 -19.55 4.85
C PRO A 231 -8.20 -18.53 4.25
N LEU A 232 -7.71 -17.38 3.81
CA LEU A 232 -8.51 -16.23 3.33
C LEU A 232 -8.97 -16.35 1.85
N GLY A 233 -8.66 -17.46 1.17
CA GLY A 233 -8.88 -17.61 -0.27
C GLY A 233 -10.30 -18.05 -0.68
N ARG A 234 -11.21 -18.31 0.26
CA ARG A 234 -12.56 -18.81 -0.06
C ARG A 234 -13.56 -17.67 -0.14
N PRO A 235 -14.12 -17.39 -1.34
CA PRO A 235 -15.10 -16.33 -1.48
C PRO A 235 -16.39 -16.66 -0.73
N PHE A 236 -16.94 -15.67 -0.01
CA PHE A 236 -18.17 -15.75 0.78
C PHE A 236 -18.14 -16.73 1.95
N GLU A 237 -16.96 -17.21 2.34
CA GLU A 237 -16.78 -18.09 3.48
C GLU A 237 -15.77 -17.51 4.47
N ALA A 238 -16.07 -17.60 5.77
CA ALA A 238 -15.10 -17.22 6.82
C ALA A 238 -13.91 -18.21 6.85
N PRO A 239 -12.73 -17.76 7.27
CA PRO A 239 -12.41 -16.42 7.73
C PRO A 239 -12.27 -15.42 6.57
N TYR A 240 -12.65 -14.15 6.83
CA TYR A 240 -12.46 -13.05 5.90
C TYR A 240 -11.24 -12.22 6.28
N GLN A 241 -10.70 -11.45 5.33
CA GLN A 241 -9.71 -10.42 5.64
C GLN A 241 -10.30 -9.42 6.64
N ALA A 242 -9.59 -9.17 7.74
CA ALA A 242 -9.97 -8.15 8.70
C ALA A 242 -9.84 -6.75 8.05
N THR A 243 -10.83 -5.88 8.30
CA THR A 243 -10.91 -4.52 7.76
C THR A 243 -11.64 -3.58 8.70
N VAL A 244 -11.23 -2.31 8.73
CA VAL A 244 -11.91 -1.26 9.50
C VAL A 244 -13.34 -1.02 9.05
N ALA A 245 -13.66 -1.36 7.80
CA ALA A 245 -14.98 -1.14 7.20
C ALA A 245 -16.13 -1.89 7.92
N ARG A 246 -15.82 -2.82 8.82
CA ARG A 246 -16.81 -3.48 9.70
C ARG A 246 -17.19 -2.65 10.93
N TYR A 247 -16.38 -1.63 11.28
CA TYR A 247 -16.47 -0.93 12.55
C TYR A 247 -16.77 0.57 12.42
N THR A 248 -16.73 1.10 11.20
CA THR A 248 -17.06 2.50 10.91
C THR A 248 -17.62 2.62 9.50
N ASP A 249 -18.38 3.69 9.27
CA ASP A 249 -18.78 4.12 7.92
C ASP A 249 -17.85 5.22 7.36
N ASN A 250 -16.89 5.70 8.13
CA ASN A 250 -15.94 6.74 7.74
C ASN A 250 -14.70 6.11 7.09
N TYR A 251 -14.84 5.40 5.97
CA TYR A 251 -13.71 4.73 5.33
C TYR A 251 -13.65 4.92 3.82
N ILE A 252 -12.42 4.82 3.31
CA ILE A 252 -12.07 4.63 1.90
C ILE A 252 -11.08 3.45 1.85
N LEU A 253 -11.48 2.34 1.22
CA LEU A 253 -10.59 1.18 1.01
C LEU A 253 -9.87 1.34 -0.33
N MET A 254 -8.54 1.14 -0.34
CA MET A 254 -7.74 1.11 -1.55
C MET A 254 -7.44 -0.33 -1.94
N ILE A 255 -8.10 -0.85 -2.97
CA ILE A 255 -7.95 -2.23 -3.45
C ILE A 255 -7.23 -2.23 -4.79
N SER A 256 -6.03 -2.81 -4.84
CA SER A 256 -5.17 -2.74 -6.02
C SER A 256 -5.03 -4.10 -6.72
N GLY A 257 -5.12 -4.12 -8.05
CA GLY A 257 -4.73 -5.30 -8.84
C GLY A 257 -3.21 -5.55 -8.88
N SER A 258 -2.40 -4.59 -8.39
CA SER A 258 -0.94 -4.62 -8.55
C SER A 258 -0.28 -5.85 -7.93
N LYS A 259 -0.70 -6.26 -6.72
CA LYS A 259 -0.05 -7.34 -5.95
C LYS A 259 -0.86 -8.62 -5.96
N ILE A 260 -2.16 -8.53 -5.69
CA ILE A 260 -3.03 -9.69 -5.60
C ILE A 260 -3.20 -10.43 -6.94
N PHE A 261 -3.03 -9.73 -8.08
CA PHE A 261 -3.17 -10.29 -9.43
C PHE A 261 -1.92 -10.09 -10.29
N SER A 262 -0.79 -9.70 -9.70
CA SER A 262 0.44 -9.38 -10.46
C SER A 262 0.23 -8.40 -11.62
N TYR A 263 -0.69 -7.44 -11.46
CA TYR A 263 -1.15 -6.53 -12.52
C TYR A 263 -0.62 -5.11 -12.36
N ALA A 264 0.58 -4.96 -11.80
CA ALA A 264 1.17 -3.67 -11.42
C ALA A 264 1.42 -2.74 -12.62
N GLY A 265 1.73 -3.28 -13.79
CA GLY A 265 2.03 -2.52 -15.01
C GLY A 265 0.82 -1.76 -15.56
N GLN A 266 -0.39 -2.25 -15.35
CA GLN A 266 -1.62 -1.68 -15.90
C GLN A 266 -2.22 -0.52 -15.08
N ARG A 267 -1.63 -0.20 -13.95
CA ARG A 267 -2.00 0.96 -13.13
C ARG A 267 -3.49 1.03 -12.83
N ILE A 268 -4.07 -0.05 -12.32
CA ILE A 268 -5.51 -0.15 -12.00
C ILE A 268 -5.73 -0.50 -10.53
N ALA A 269 -6.59 0.25 -9.87
CA ALA A 269 -7.04 0.02 -8.51
C ALA A 269 -8.45 0.58 -8.30
N ILE A 270 -9.01 0.36 -7.13
CA ILE A 270 -10.31 0.88 -6.69
C ILE A 270 -10.12 1.68 -5.41
N ALA A 271 -10.76 2.85 -5.34
CA ALA A 271 -11.12 3.51 -4.10
C ALA A 271 -12.59 3.14 -3.79
N ALA A 272 -12.80 2.31 -2.77
CA ALA A 272 -14.13 1.93 -2.34
C ALA A 272 -14.57 2.79 -1.14
N ILE A 273 -15.50 3.70 -1.39
CA ILE A 273 -16.03 4.66 -0.41
C ILE A 273 -17.31 4.10 0.19
N SER A 274 -17.47 4.13 1.51
CA SER A 274 -18.65 3.59 2.19
C SER A 274 -19.95 4.21 1.68
N ASP A 275 -21.04 3.46 1.80
CA ASP A 275 -22.37 3.90 1.35
C ASP A 275 -22.92 5.11 2.12
N LYS A 276 -22.40 5.38 3.33
CA LYS A 276 -22.76 6.58 4.10
C LYS A 276 -21.82 7.75 3.86
N LEU A 277 -20.53 7.49 3.64
CA LEU A 277 -19.56 8.55 3.37
C LEU A 277 -19.69 9.12 1.95
N TYR A 278 -19.93 8.27 0.95
CA TYR A 278 -20.05 8.69 -0.46
C TYR A 278 -21.08 9.84 -0.66
N PRO A 279 -22.34 9.73 -0.19
CA PRO A 279 -23.35 10.79 -0.35
C PRO A 279 -23.20 11.94 0.65
N ARG A 280 -22.33 11.83 1.64
CA ARG A 280 -22.17 12.81 2.71
C ARG A 280 -21.83 14.18 2.17
N HIS A 281 -22.54 15.20 2.64
CA HIS A 281 -22.40 16.58 2.18
C HIS A 281 -21.46 17.39 3.06
N TYR A 282 -20.50 18.07 2.43
CA TYR A 282 -19.54 18.96 3.09
C TYR A 282 -19.69 20.38 2.56
N PRO A 283 -20.07 21.37 3.40
CA PRO A 283 -20.24 22.76 2.99
C PRO A 283 -18.98 23.38 2.37
N ALA A 284 -17.79 23.05 2.90
CA ALA A 284 -16.52 23.54 2.40
C ALA A 284 -16.28 23.12 0.93
N LEU A 285 -16.56 21.87 0.59
CA LEU A 285 -16.47 21.38 -0.79
C LEU A 285 -17.47 22.10 -1.70
N LYS A 286 -18.71 22.30 -1.23
CA LYS A 286 -19.74 23.04 -1.99
C LYS A 286 -19.33 24.47 -2.26
N GLN A 287 -18.77 25.14 -1.26
CA GLN A 287 -18.31 26.54 -1.39
C GLN A 287 -17.14 26.65 -2.38
N ARG A 288 -16.16 25.72 -2.28
CA ARG A 288 -14.92 25.81 -3.06
C ARG A 288 -15.06 25.28 -4.49
N TYR A 289 -15.80 24.19 -4.68
CA TYR A 289 -15.84 23.43 -5.94
C TYR A 289 -17.23 23.36 -6.59
N GLY A 290 -18.25 23.95 -5.96
CA GLY A 290 -19.63 23.82 -6.43
C GLY A 290 -20.28 22.46 -6.17
N MET A 291 -19.51 21.49 -5.68
CA MET A 291 -19.97 20.10 -5.37
C MET A 291 -19.84 19.85 -3.88
N GLY A 292 -20.94 19.51 -3.21
CA GLY A 292 -20.91 19.27 -1.76
C GLY A 292 -20.82 17.80 -1.35
N ARG A 293 -21.27 16.87 -2.21
CA ARG A 293 -21.21 15.43 -1.91
C ARG A 293 -19.77 14.92 -2.08
N LEU A 294 -19.27 14.20 -1.07
CA LEU A 294 -17.88 13.74 -1.03
C LEU A 294 -17.51 12.90 -2.27
N GLY A 295 -18.30 11.87 -2.59
CA GLY A 295 -18.01 10.97 -3.70
C GLY A 295 -18.04 11.68 -5.06
N ASP A 296 -18.98 12.61 -5.26
CA ASP A 296 -19.06 13.38 -6.50
C ASP A 296 -17.84 14.33 -6.63
N ALA A 297 -17.43 14.99 -5.54
CA ALA A 297 -16.24 15.83 -5.52
C ALA A 297 -14.97 14.99 -5.77
N TYR A 298 -14.85 13.81 -5.14
CA TYR A 298 -13.74 12.90 -5.38
C TYR A 298 -13.57 12.57 -6.86
N VAL A 299 -14.66 12.23 -7.56
CA VAL A 299 -14.62 11.84 -8.97
C VAL A 299 -14.54 13.05 -9.90
N LEU A 300 -15.50 13.99 -9.79
CA LEU A 300 -15.69 15.04 -10.79
C LEU A 300 -14.82 16.28 -10.58
N THR A 301 -14.19 16.41 -9.42
CA THR A 301 -13.22 17.48 -9.17
C THR A 301 -11.80 16.93 -9.18
N PHE A 302 -11.49 16.02 -8.28
CA PHE A 302 -10.10 15.62 -8.05
C PHE A 302 -9.59 14.59 -9.06
N LEU A 303 -10.28 13.48 -9.26
CA LEU A 303 -9.86 12.46 -10.24
C LEU A 303 -9.96 13.00 -11.67
N TYR A 304 -10.99 13.79 -11.98
CA TYR A 304 -11.13 14.39 -13.30
C TYR A 304 -9.95 15.30 -13.62
N ALA A 305 -9.56 16.17 -12.69
CA ALA A 305 -8.42 17.07 -12.88
C ALA A 305 -7.08 16.31 -12.97
N ALA A 306 -6.96 15.16 -12.28
CA ALA A 306 -5.71 14.40 -12.22
C ALA A 306 -5.46 13.53 -13.48
N SER A 307 -6.50 12.94 -14.09
CA SER A 307 -6.30 11.99 -15.20
C SER A 307 -7.44 11.91 -16.22
N SER A 308 -8.55 12.61 -16.00
CA SER A 308 -9.76 12.48 -16.84
C SER A 308 -10.27 11.04 -17.00
N GLY A 309 -10.03 10.20 -16.00
CA GLY A 309 -10.46 8.78 -15.93
C GLY A 309 -9.31 7.79 -15.86
N THR A 310 -9.69 6.54 -15.70
CA THR A 310 -8.75 5.41 -15.59
C THR A 310 -8.79 4.61 -16.89
N SER A 311 -7.68 3.98 -17.29
CA SER A 311 -7.56 3.19 -18.52
C SER A 311 -8.80 2.30 -18.74
N HIS A 312 -9.46 2.47 -19.91
CA HIS A 312 -10.70 1.76 -20.24
C HIS A 312 -10.48 0.26 -20.30
N SER A 313 -9.41 -0.19 -20.98
CA SER A 313 -9.07 -1.61 -21.12
C SER A 313 -8.70 -2.25 -19.79
N ALA A 314 -7.91 -1.56 -18.94
CA ALA A 314 -7.53 -2.07 -17.63
C ALA A 314 -8.72 -2.23 -16.67
N GLN A 315 -9.78 -1.43 -16.83
CA GLN A 315 -11.01 -1.62 -16.07
C GLN A 315 -11.70 -2.95 -16.40
N HIS A 316 -11.72 -3.36 -17.66
CA HIS A 316 -12.25 -4.68 -18.06
C HIS A 316 -11.40 -5.83 -17.51
N ALA A 317 -10.07 -5.65 -17.48
CA ALA A 317 -9.18 -6.64 -16.88
C ALA A 317 -9.49 -6.84 -15.39
N LEU A 318 -9.55 -5.75 -14.61
CA LEU A 318 -9.79 -5.84 -13.17
C LEU A 318 -11.20 -6.41 -12.88
N ALA A 319 -12.20 -6.05 -13.68
CA ALA A 319 -13.55 -6.61 -13.56
C ALA A 319 -13.56 -8.13 -13.75
N ALA A 320 -12.83 -8.63 -14.76
CA ALA A 320 -12.73 -10.07 -15.03
C ALA A 320 -12.01 -10.82 -13.89
N MET A 321 -10.93 -10.26 -13.35
CA MET A 321 -10.19 -10.86 -12.23
C MET A 321 -11.06 -10.89 -10.96
N PHE A 322 -11.75 -9.80 -10.62
CA PHE A 322 -12.67 -9.77 -9.48
C PHE A 322 -13.82 -10.77 -9.64
N ARG A 323 -14.37 -10.89 -10.85
CA ARG A 323 -15.41 -11.89 -11.14
C ARG A 323 -14.87 -13.30 -10.92
N ALA A 324 -13.76 -13.66 -11.56
CA ALA A 324 -13.17 -14.99 -11.47
C ALA A 324 -12.85 -15.38 -10.01
N ALA A 325 -12.30 -14.44 -9.22
CA ALA A 325 -12.04 -14.66 -7.81
C ALA A 325 -13.33 -14.87 -7.00
N ALA A 326 -14.36 -14.01 -7.20
CA ALA A 326 -15.62 -14.13 -6.49
C ALA A 326 -16.48 -15.34 -6.94
N ASP A 327 -16.25 -15.87 -8.16
CA ASP A 327 -16.84 -17.11 -8.64
C ASP A 327 -16.11 -18.38 -8.16
N GLY A 328 -14.97 -18.21 -7.44
CA GLY A 328 -14.11 -19.32 -7.02
C GLY A 328 -13.35 -20.00 -8.18
N GLN A 329 -13.26 -19.33 -9.33
CA GLN A 329 -12.52 -19.80 -10.52
C GLN A 329 -11.05 -19.38 -10.49
N LEU A 330 -10.70 -18.40 -9.66
CA LEU A 330 -9.36 -17.89 -9.45
C LEU A 330 -9.02 -17.93 -7.96
N ASP A 331 -8.08 -18.77 -7.56
CA ASP A 331 -7.49 -18.80 -6.23
C ASP A 331 -6.25 -17.91 -6.16
N PHE A 332 -6.45 -16.60 -6.20
CA PHE A 332 -5.35 -15.65 -6.14
C PHE A 332 -4.56 -15.71 -4.82
N VAL A 333 -5.19 -16.19 -3.73
CA VAL A 333 -4.51 -16.35 -2.43
C VAL A 333 -3.57 -17.54 -2.47
N GLY A 334 -4.02 -18.67 -3.02
CA GLY A 334 -3.17 -19.84 -3.25
C GLY A 334 -1.99 -19.53 -4.16
N GLU A 335 -2.21 -18.80 -5.27
CA GLU A 335 -1.14 -18.40 -6.18
C GLU A 335 -0.12 -17.47 -5.50
N THR A 336 -0.58 -16.45 -4.78
CA THR A 336 0.31 -15.51 -4.07
C THR A 336 0.99 -16.11 -2.84
N SER A 337 0.59 -17.30 -2.37
CA SER A 337 1.24 -18.02 -1.27
C SER A 337 2.71 -18.37 -1.56
N GLU A 338 3.13 -18.36 -2.83
CA GLU A 338 4.52 -18.47 -3.24
C GLU A 338 5.40 -17.37 -2.63
N TYR A 339 4.86 -16.16 -2.39
CA TYR A 339 5.59 -15.10 -1.69
C TYR A 339 5.90 -15.50 -0.24
N ALA A 340 4.96 -16.16 0.45
CA ALA A 340 5.21 -16.67 1.80
C ALA A 340 6.31 -17.72 1.83
N ARG A 341 6.31 -18.67 0.85
CA ARG A 341 7.34 -19.68 0.73
C ARG A 341 8.73 -19.05 0.50
N ARG A 342 8.82 -18.06 -0.40
CA ARG A 342 10.08 -17.34 -0.67
C ARG A 342 10.55 -16.56 0.55
N ALA A 343 9.66 -15.82 1.22
CA ALA A 343 10.00 -15.07 2.42
C ALA A 343 10.52 -15.97 3.53
N ARG A 344 9.88 -17.11 3.78
CA ARG A 344 10.34 -18.08 4.79
C ARG A 344 11.75 -18.56 4.50
N LEU A 345 11.99 -19.03 3.27
CA LEU A 345 13.30 -19.53 2.85
C LEU A 345 14.38 -18.45 3.00
N THR A 346 14.11 -17.24 2.54
CA THR A 346 15.10 -16.15 2.59
C THR A 346 15.34 -15.65 4.01
N LYS A 347 14.30 -15.53 4.85
CA LYS A 347 14.45 -15.22 6.29
C LYS A 347 15.32 -16.24 7.00
N GLU A 348 15.12 -17.54 6.76
CA GLU A 348 15.94 -18.62 7.32
C GLU A 348 17.41 -18.51 6.89
N ILE A 349 17.67 -18.13 5.63
CA ILE A 349 19.03 -17.91 5.12
C ILE A 349 19.66 -16.72 5.84
N PHE A 350 18.98 -15.58 5.90
CA PHE A 350 19.50 -14.39 6.59
C PHE A 350 19.82 -14.67 8.05
N GLN A 351 18.90 -15.32 8.78
CA GLN A 351 19.09 -15.65 10.20
C GLN A 351 20.28 -16.61 10.44
N ARG A 352 20.47 -17.61 9.57
CA ARG A 352 21.66 -18.51 9.64
C ARG A 352 22.99 -17.78 9.46
N HIS A 353 22.96 -16.63 8.78
CA HIS A 353 24.13 -15.80 8.56
C HIS A 353 24.22 -14.59 9.51
N GLY A 354 23.50 -14.63 10.63
CA GLY A 354 23.63 -13.66 11.72
C GLY A 354 22.77 -12.40 11.58
N PHE A 355 21.90 -12.33 10.59
CA PHE A 355 20.90 -11.26 10.49
C PHE A 355 19.76 -11.49 11.49
N ARG A 356 19.15 -10.41 11.94
CA ARG A 356 17.90 -10.44 12.70
C ARG A 356 16.74 -9.98 11.81
N ILE A 357 15.53 -10.46 12.09
CA ILE A 357 14.30 -9.88 11.53
C ILE A 357 13.91 -8.73 12.46
N VAL A 358 13.73 -7.52 11.94
CA VAL A 358 13.48 -6.31 12.75
C VAL A 358 12.06 -6.31 13.29
N TYR A 359 11.07 -6.49 12.41
CA TYR A 359 9.68 -6.69 12.80
C TYR A 359 9.40 -8.20 12.81
N ASP A 360 9.65 -8.85 13.93
CA ASP A 360 9.54 -10.31 14.06
C ASP A 360 8.25 -10.77 14.76
N LYS A 361 7.56 -9.84 15.44
CA LYS A 361 6.34 -10.09 16.21
C LYS A 361 5.13 -9.39 15.62
N ASP A 362 4.00 -10.08 15.67
CA ASP A 362 2.66 -9.58 15.38
C ASP A 362 1.79 -9.85 16.61
N GLN A 363 1.93 -9.01 17.63
CA GLN A 363 1.51 -9.24 19.02
C GLN A 363 2.25 -10.47 19.59
N ASP A 364 1.51 -11.51 20.03
CA ASP A 364 2.08 -12.73 20.62
C ASP A 364 2.53 -13.76 19.58
N GLU A 365 2.17 -13.55 18.29
CA GLU A 365 2.53 -14.44 17.19
C GLU A 365 3.79 -13.95 16.46
N THR A 366 4.39 -14.84 15.67
CA THR A 366 5.41 -14.43 14.70
C THR A 366 4.75 -13.71 13.51
N VAL A 367 5.38 -12.67 13.02
CA VAL A 367 4.95 -11.99 11.79
C VAL A 367 4.78 -13.01 10.66
N SER A 368 3.67 -12.89 9.94
CA SER A 368 3.38 -13.72 8.78
C SER A 368 4.52 -13.66 7.75
N ASP A 369 4.78 -14.76 7.06
CA ASP A 369 5.60 -14.71 5.86
C ASP A 369 4.81 -14.09 4.72
N GLY A 370 5.43 -13.24 3.89
CA GLY A 370 4.72 -12.59 2.82
C GLY A 370 5.60 -11.81 1.85
N PHE A 371 5.08 -10.69 1.37
CA PHE A 371 5.72 -9.92 0.31
C PHE A 371 6.97 -9.17 0.78
N PHE A 372 7.00 -8.73 2.05
CA PHE A 372 8.10 -7.99 2.66
C PHE A 372 8.54 -8.61 3.98
N TYR A 373 9.76 -8.37 4.33
CA TYR A 373 10.33 -8.53 5.66
C TYR A 373 11.51 -7.55 5.82
N THR A 374 11.87 -7.26 7.05
CA THR A 374 12.91 -6.31 7.38
C THR A 374 14.04 -6.98 8.13
N VAL A 375 15.28 -6.68 7.76
CA VAL A 375 16.47 -7.28 8.33
C VAL A 375 17.40 -6.24 8.92
N GLY A 376 18.10 -6.62 9.99
CA GLY A 376 19.21 -5.87 10.55
C GLY A 376 20.41 -6.78 10.80
N TYR A 377 21.60 -6.21 10.87
CA TYR A 377 22.82 -6.93 11.22
C TYR A 377 23.50 -6.24 12.39
N GLY A 378 23.91 -7.01 13.40
CA GLY A 378 24.43 -6.46 14.64
C GLY A 378 25.63 -5.56 14.44
N GLY A 379 25.59 -4.34 15.01
CA GLY A 379 26.66 -3.35 14.97
C GLY A 379 26.78 -2.53 13.70
N LEU A 380 25.90 -2.73 12.69
CA LEU A 380 25.86 -1.90 11.50
C LEU A 380 24.62 -1.00 11.49
N SER A 381 24.82 0.27 11.16
CA SER A 381 23.74 1.20 10.80
C SER A 381 23.10 0.80 9.47
N SER A 382 21.95 1.36 9.14
CA SER A 382 21.28 1.13 7.84
C SER A 382 22.18 1.49 6.66
N ALA A 383 22.90 2.60 6.72
CA ALA A 383 23.81 3.01 5.65
C ALA A 383 24.96 2.03 5.46
N GLU A 384 25.58 1.58 6.55
CA GLU A 384 26.66 0.59 6.52
C GLU A 384 26.17 -0.74 5.99
N LEU A 385 25.02 -1.23 6.46
CA LEU A 385 24.44 -2.50 6.02
C LEU A 385 24.10 -2.46 4.52
N LEU A 386 23.47 -1.40 4.03
CA LEU A 386 23.16 -1.25 2.60
C LEU A 386 24.43 -1.19 1.76
N SER A 387 25.45 -0.47 2.20
CA SER A 387 26.74 -0.41 1.52
C SER A 387 27.38 -1.79 1.42
N GLU A 388 27.41 -2.54 2.52
CA GLU A 388 27.95 -3.89 2.51
C GLU A 388 27.13 -4.83 1.61
N LEU A 389 25.79 -4.81 1.68
CA LEU A 389 24.92 -5.63 0.83
C LEU A 389 25.18 -5.37 -0.67
N LEU A 390 25.34 -4.11 -1.09
CA LEU A 390 25.65 -3.76 -2.48
C LEU A 390 27.00 -4.31 -2.92
N LEU A 391 28.03 -4.34 -2.03
CA LEU A 391 29.32 -4.94 -2.34
C LEU A 391 29.26 -6.47 -2.52
N TYR A 392 28.17 -7.10 -2.07
CA TYR A 392 27.87 -8.50 -2.33
C TYR A 392 26.85 -8.73 -3.45
N GLY A 393 26.44 -7.67 -4.16
CA GLY A 393 25.48 -7.76 -5.26
C GLY A 393 24.02 -7.88 -4.78
N ILE A 394 23.70 -7.36 -3.60
CA ILE A 394 22.34 -7.35 -3.06
C ILE A 394 21.87 -5.90 -2.91
N CYS A 395 20.82 -5.54 -3.63
CA CYS A 395 20.18 -4.24 -3.51
C CYS A 395 18.97 -4.31 -2.59
N ALA A 396 18.92 -3.47 -1.57
CA ALA A 396 17.82 -3.35 -0.62
C ALA A 396 17.51 -1.86 -0.36
N ILE A 397 16.57 -1.57 0.55
CA ILE A 397 16.20 -0.21 0.94
C ILE A 397 16.25 -0.05 2.46
N SER A 398 16.68 1.11 2.92
CA SER A 398 16.71 1.45 4.34
C SER A 398 15.30 1.64 4.91
N LEU A 399 15.08 1.20 6.16
CA LEU A 399 13.88 1.57 6.93
C LEU A 399 13.83 3.07 7.23
N THR A 400 14.95 3.77 7.32
CA THR A 400 15.00 5.23 7.51
C THR A 400 14.26 5.97 6.38
N CYS A 401 14.29 5.43 5.16
CA CYS A 401 13.50 5.93 4.04
C CYS A 401 11.98 5.68 4.21
N LEU A 402 11.59 4.75 5.09
CA LEU A 402 10.21 4.28 5.32
C LEU A 402 9.61 4.78 6.64
N LEU A 403 10.45 5.24 7.56
CA LEU A 403 10.07 5.79 8.87
C LEU A 403 10.42 7.26 8.93
N TYR A 404 9.50 8.10 9.35
CA TYR A 404 9.70 9.55 9.42
C TYR A 404 10.27 10.03 10.78
N THR A 405 10.45 9.13 11.73
CA THR A 405 11.03 9.47 13.05
C THR A 405 12.47 8.97 13.11
N SER A 406 13.43 9.91 13.21
CA SER A 406 14.87 9.64 13.35
C SER A 406 15.20 8.72 14.54
N ASP A 407 14.43 8.81 15.60
CA ASP A 407 14.69 8.08 16.86
C ASP A 407 14.33 6.59 16.81
N ALA A 408 13.42 6.18 15.92
CA ALA A 408 12.99 4.79 15.84
C ALA A 408 13.83 3.94 14.86
N ALA A 409 14.55 4.57 13.93
CA ALA A 409 15.37 3.90 12.93
C ALA A 409 16.78 3.53 13.41
N ASP A 410 17.34 4.33 14.33
CA ASP A 410 18.69 4.12 14.84
C ASP A 410 18.73 3.07 15.97
N ASP A 411 17.62 2.82 16.67
CA ASP A 411 17.50 1.82 17.72
C ASP A 411 17.01 0.44 17.22
N LYS A 412 16.66 0.29 15.97
CA LYS A 412 16.16 -0.95 15.34
C LYS A 412 17.07 -1.39 14.21
#